data_411b7108b08935567ba8ce074a7d9b75
#
_entry.id   411b7108b08935567ba8ce074a7d9b75
#
_cell.length_a   1.000
_cell.length_b   1.000
_cell.length_c   1.000
_cell.angle_alpha   90.00
_cell.angle_beta   90.00
_cell.angle_gamma   90.00
#
_symmetry.space_group_name_H-M   'P 1'
#
loop_
_entity.id
_entity.type
_entity.pdbx_description
1 polymer ?
#
loop_
_entity_poly.entity_id
_entity_poly.type
_entity_poly.pdbx_seq_one_letter_code
_entity_poly.pdbx_strand_id
1 'polypeptide(L)'
;VLVASYLYYLKGYNVAVVDCDYPQHSISAMRKRDGEQVNNDTNYKVLAFNQFKALGKKAYPVLCSTPEAAISTAEEFLKTEPMEIDVVFFDLPGTVNSEGIISSLTSMDYIFTPITADRVVLESSLSFAMTVNNLLVQNEVYRIQGLHLFWNQVDGREKTDLYRIYENTIGELKLPLMKTFIPDTKRYKKELS
;
A
#
# COMPACT_ATOMS: atom_id res chain seq x y z
N VAL A 1 0.15 -3.70 3.08
CA VAL A 1 0.69 -4.75 3.97
C VAL A 1 1.27 -5.91 3.17
N LEU A 2 0.51 -6.65 2.33
CA LEU A 2 0.99 -7.86 1.62
C LEU A 2 2.28 -7.62 0.81
N VAL A 3 2.34 -6.53 0.04
CA VAL A 3 3.53 -6.19 -0.77
C VAL A 3 4.71 -5.85 0.12
N ALA A 4 4.51 -5.05 1.17
CA ALA A 4 5.55 -4.70 2.14
C ALA A 4 6.12 -5.96 2.81
N SER A 5 5.26 -6.86 3.27
CA SER A 5 5.67 -8.13 3.87
C SER A 5 6.41 -9.03 2.87
N TYR A 6 5.96 -9.12 1.63
CA TYR A 6 6.63 -9.88 0.58
C TYR A 6 8.04 -9.34 0.30
N LEU A 7 8.18 -8.03 0.14
CA LEU A 7 9.48 -7.41 -0.10
C LEU A 7 10.42 -7.62 1.09
N TYR A 8 9.91 -7.42 2.31
CA TYR A 8 10.73 -7.50 3.51
C TYR A 8 11.13 -8.93 3.86
N TYR A 9 10.16 -9.84 3.97
CA TYR A 9 10.40 -11.20 4.47
C TYR A 9 10.90 -12.18 3.39
N LEU A 10 10.52 -11.99 2.13
CA LEU A 10 10.85 -12.94 1.05
C LEU A 10 11.90 -12.42 0.08
N LYS A 11 11.93 -11.10 -0.16
CA LYS A 11 12.91 -10.51 -1.09
C LYS A 11 14.11 -9.89 -0.38
N GLY A 12 14.06 -9.73 0.94
CA GLY A 12 15.17 -9.26 1.76
C GLY A 12 15.36 -7.74 1.79
N TYR A 13 14.49 -6.96 1.14
CA TYR A 13 14.53 -5.50 1.18
C TYR A 13 14.27 -4.97 2.60
N ASN A 14 14.82 -3.82 2.92
CA ASN A 14 14.48 -3.08 4.12
C ASN A 14 13.31 -2.16 3.81
N VAL A 15 12.20 -2.37 4.48
CA VAL A 15 10.92 -1.70 4.21
C VAL A 15 10.47 -0.94 5.44
N ALA A 16 9.89 0.24 5.24
CA ALA A 16 9.11 0.94 6.24
C ALA A 16 7.71 1.25 5.70
N VAL A 17 6.73 1.40 6.58
CA VAL A 17 5.36 1.79 6.24
C VAL A 17 4.98 3.01 7.06
N VAL A 18 4.43 4.03 6.43
CA VAL A 18 3.83 5.20 7.07
C VAL A 18 2.32 5.12 6.87
N ASP A 19 1.61 4.88 7.96
CA ASP A 19 0.16 4.75 8.02
C ASP A 19 -0.46 6.12 8.24
N CYS A 20 -1.00 6.71 7.18
CA CYS A 20 -1.57 8.05 7.16
C CYS A 20 -3.10 8.05 7.09
N ASP A 21 -3.74 6.89 7.25
CA ASP A 21 -5.21 6.77 7.26
C ASP A 21 -5.79 7.24 8.61
N TYR A 22 -5.55 8.52 8.92
CA TYR A 22 -6.05 9.16 10.15
C TYR A 22 -7.58 9.36 10.08
N PRO A 23 -8.35 9.13 11.15
CA PRO A 23 -7.90 8.68 12.49
C PRO A 23 -7.82 7.16 12.67
N GLN A 24 -8.06 6.37 11.66
CA GLN A 24 -8.26 4.91 11.77
C GLN A 24 -6.94 4.16 11.99
N HIS A 25 -5.85 4.56 11.30
CA HIS A 25 -4.55 3.90 11.33
C HIS A 25 -4.66 2.38 11.26
N SER A 26 -5.30 1.89 10.18
CA SER A 26 -5.71 0.50 10.02
C SER A 26 -4.54 -0.48 10.05
N ILE A 27 -3.40 -0.10 9.46
CA ILE A 27 -2.19 -0.95 9.42
C ILE A 27 -1.55 -1.02 10.80
N SER A 28 -1.46 0.11 11.49
CA SER A 28 -0.91 0.17 12.84
C SER A 28 -1.76 -0.58 13.86
N ALA A 29 -3.08 -0.44 13.76
CA ALA A 29 -4.03 -1.19 14.59
C ALA A 29 -3.93 -2.70 14.34
N MET A 30 -3.79 -3.12 13.08
CA MET A 30 -3.58 -4.52 12.71
C MET A 30 -2.25 -5.04 13.29
N ARG A 31 -1.16 -4.32 13.14
CA ARG A 31 0.16 -4.68 13.68
C ARG A 31 0.13 -4.85 15.21
N LYS A 32 -0.56 -3.96 15.91
CA LYS A 32 -0.73 -4.03 17.37
C LYS A 32 -1.49 -5.31 17.77
N ARG A 33 -2.63 -5.56 17.15
CA ARG A 33 -3.44 -6.77 17.38
C ARG A 33 -2.63 -8.05 17.14
N ASP A 34 -1.90 -8.11 16.03
CA ASP A 34 -1.10 -9.28 15.67
C ASP A 34 0.06 -9.48 16.65
N GLY A 35 0.70 -8.40 17.13
CA GLY A 35 1.70 -8.45 18.19
C GLY A 35 1.14 -8.97 19.51
N GLU A 36 -0.07 -8.55 19.89
CA GLU A 36 -0.76 -9.06 21.08
C GLU A 36 -1.07 -10.57 20.92
N GLN A 37 -1.52 -10.99 19.74
CA GLN A 37 -1.78 -12.42 19.47
C GLN A 37 -0.49 -13.26 19.56
N VAL A 38 0.61 -12.78 18.98
CA VAL A 38 1.91 -13.45 19.08
C VAL A 38 2.37 -13.55 20.54
N ASN A 39 2.18 -12.50 21.33
CA ASN A 39 2.59 -12.50 22.75
C ASN A 39 1.74 -13.43 23.62
N ASN A 40 0.47 -13.63 23.28
CA ASN A 40 -0.50 -14.41 24.04
C ASN A 40 -0.58 -15.89 23.62
N ASP A 41 -0.03 -16.27 22.46
CA ASP A 41 -0.06 -17.64 21.94
C ASP A 41 1.36 -18.18 21.75
N THR A 42 1.67 -19.26 22.46
CA THR A 42 2.99 -19.88 22.44
C THR A 42 3.40 -20.38 21.05
N ASN A 43 2.46 -20.87 20.24
CA ASN A 43 2.75 -21.36 18.89
C ASN A 43 3.15 -20.20 17.97
N TYR A 44 2.39 -19.10 17.97
CA TYR A 44 2.74 -17.90 17.21
C TYR A 44 4.04 -17.26 17.70
N LYS A 45 4.31 -17.29 19.00
CA LYS A 45 5.58 -16.81 19.57
C LYS A 45 6.78 -17.59 19.04
N VAL A 46 6.67 -18.92 18.98
CA VAL A 46 7.71 -19.79 18.43
C VAL A 46 7.89 -19.57 16.94
N LEU A 47 6.79 -19.44 16.18
CA LEU A 47 6.85 -19.18 14.73
C LEU A 47 7.52 -17.84 14.43
N ALA A 48 7.13 -16.78 15.13
CA ALA A 48 7.71 -15.44 14.98
C ALA A 48 9.21 -15.44 15.35
N PHE A 49 9.57 -16.08 16.46
CA PHE A 49 10.97 -16.21 16.87
C PHE A 49 11.81 -16.92 15.81
N ASN A 50 11.33 -18.04 15.27
CA ASN A 50 12.04 -18.79 14.24
C ASN A 50 12.19 -17.99 12.95
N GLN A 51 11.14 -17.27 12.54
CA GLN A 51 11.17 -16.39 11.36
C GLN A 51 12.21 -15.27 11.54
N PHE A 52 12.15 -14.54 12.63
CA PHE A 52 13.09 -13.43 12.89
C PHE A 52 14.53 -13.90 13.04
N LYS A 53 14.73 -15.07 13.68
CA LYS A 53 16.04 -15.70 13.77
C LYS A 53 16.60 -16.10 12.41
N ALA A 54 15.77 -16.71 11.56
CA ALA A 54 16.17 -17.13 10.20
C ALA A 54 16.51 -15.93 9.29
N LEU A 55 15.79 -14.83 9.44
CA LEU A 55 16.00 -13.62 8.63
C LEU A 55 17.07 -12.68 9.19
N GLY A 56 17.45 -12.84 10.47
CA GLY A 56 18.31 -11.89 11.17
C GLY A 56 17.68 -10.48 11.32
N LYS A 57 16.38 -10.37 11.12
CA LYS A 57 15.62 -9.10 11.11
C LYS A 57 14.45 -9.18 12.08
N LYS A 58 14.05 -8.02 12.64
CA LYS A 58 12.79 -7.85 13.38
C LYS A 58 11.65 -7.56 12.38
N ALA A 59 10.42 -7.38 12.87
CA ALA A 59 9.34 -6.90 12.00
C ALA A 59 9.67 -5.50 11.45
N TYR A 60 9.29 -5.25 10.20
CA TYR A 60 9.50 -3.91 9.60
C TYR A 60 8.70 -2.84 10.35
N PRO A 61 9.23 -1.60 10.43
CA PRO A 61 8.56 -0.51 11.14
C PRO A 61 7.27 -0.07 10.44
N VAL A 62 6.26 0.23 11.27
CA VAL A 62 5.01 0.89 10.87
C VAL A 62 4.87 2.14 11.70
N LEU A 63 4.85 3.30 11.06
CA LEU A 63 4.78 4.62 11.67
C LEU A 63 3.38 5.19 11.48
N CYS A 64 2.81 5.80 12.52
CA CYS A 64 1.56 6.56 12.39
C CYS A 64 1.86 8.00 12.01
N SER A 65 1.10 8.54 11.06
CA SER A 65 1.19 9.93 10.65
C SER A 65 -0.16 10.48 10.21
N THR A 66 -0.22 11.75 9.86
CA THR A 66 -1.31 12.32 9.07
C THR A 66 -0.85 12.50 7.63
N PRO A 67 -1.76 12.67 6.66
CA PRO A 67 -1.36 12.95 5.28
C PRO A 67 -0.43 14.14 5.13
N GLU A 68 -0.65 15.19 5.94
CA GLU A 68 0.14 16.42 5.93
C GLU A 68 1.56 16.24 6.48
N ALA A 69 1.73 15.35 7.44
CA ALA A 69 3.01 15.08 8.10
C ALA A 69 3.72 13.83 7.55
N ALA A 70 3.15 13.16 6.53
CA ALA A 70 3.64 11.88 6.02
C ALA A 70 5.14 11.91 5.67
N ILE A 71 5.55 12.91 4.90
CA ILE A 71 6.93 13.02 4.42
C ILE A 71 7.88 13.36 5.57
N SER A 72 7.53 14.34 6.42
CA SER A 72 8.38 14.71 7.57
C SER A 72 8.54 13.57 8.57
N THR A 73 7.48 12.77 8.79
CA THR A 73 7.54 11.55 9.62
C THR A 73 8.53 10.52 9.04
N ALA A 74 8.46 10.28 7.72
CA ALA A 74 9.39 9.37 7.07
C ALA A 74 10.84 9.89 7.13
N GLU A 75 11.07 11.17 6.83
CA GLU A 75 12.41 11.78 6.87
C GLU A 75 13.02 11.74 8.26
N GLU A 76 12.24 12.02 9.30
CA GLU A 76 12.70 11.96 10.68
C GLU A 76 13.08 10.53 11.09
N PHE A 77 12.25 9.55 10.72
CA PHE A 77 12.56 8.14 10.93
C PHE A 77 13.85 7.74 10.20
N LEU A 78 13.98 8.06 8.92
CA LEU A 78 15.16 7.71 8.10
C LEU A 78 16.47 8.31 8.64
N LYS A 79 16.42 9.47 9.28
CA LYS A 79 17.61 10.09 9.93
C LYS A 79 18.06 9.33 11.18
N THR A 80 17.15 8.65 11.86
CA THR A 80 17.41 7.96 13.14
C THR A 80 17.58 6.46 12.99
N GLU A 81 17.10 5.88 11.88
CA GLU A 81 17.18 4.45 11.61
C GLU A 81 18.61 4.07 11.17
N PRO A 82 19.29 3.16 11.91
CA PRO A 82 20.66 2.77 11.57
C PRO A 82 20.75 1.89 10.31
N MET A 83 19.63 1.31 9.88
CA MET A 83 19.54 0.44 8.70
C MET A 83 19.07 1.25 7.50
N GLU A 84 19.78 1.15 6.39
CA GLU A 84 19.33 1.75 5.12
C GLU A 84 17.98 1.15 4.70
N ILE A 85 17.00 2.00 4.46
CA ILE A 85 15.67 1.60 4.01
C ILE A 85 15.59 1.70 2.49
N ASP A 86 15.28 0.57 1.85
CA ASP A 86 15.17 0.49 0.39
C ASP A 86 13.83 1.02 -0.13
N VAL A 87 12.74 0.82 0.64
CA VAL A 87 11.38 1.19 0.23
C VAL A 87 10.58 1.71 1.40
N VAL A 88 9.95 2.88 1.22
CA VAL A 88 8.95 3.41 2.16
C VAL A 88 7.58 3.37 1.50
N PHE A 89 6.62 2.69 2.11
CA PHE A 89 5.23 2.70 1.71
C PHE A 89 4.46 3.74 2.50
N PHE A 90 3.67 4.55 1.81
CA PHE A 90 2.74 5.48 2.42
C PHE A 90 1.31 5.00 2.16
N ASP A 91 0.57 4.76 3.23
CA ASP A 91 -0.87 4.43 3.16
C ASP A 91 -1.67 5.72 3.30
N LEU A 92 -2.01 6.31 2.18
CA LEU A 92 -2.72 7.58 2.10
C LEU A 92 -4.22 7.36 1.86
N PRO A 93 -5.10 8.24 2.36
CA PRO A 93 -6.52 8.22 2.00
C PRO A 93 -6.72 8.32 0.48
N GLY A 94 -7.69 7.58 -0.04
CA GLY A 94 -8.03 7.53 -1.48
C GLY A 94 -8.75 8.78 -2.00
N THR A 95 -8.41 9.96 -1.51
CA THR A 95 -9.02 11.23 -1.90
C THR A 95 -7.93 12.28 -2.18
N VAL A 96 -8.25 13.27 -3.01
CA VAL A 96 -7.36 14.43 -3.26
C VAL A 96 -7.94 15.72 -2.66
N ASN A 97 -8.83 15.60 -1.69
CA ASN A 97 -9.62 16.73 -1.19
C ASN A 97 -8.87 17.63 -0.18
N SER A 98 -7.63 17.30 0.18
CA SER A 98 -6.81 18.15 1.05
C SER A 98 -5.48 18.50 0.41
N GLU A 99 -4.99 19.71 0.66
CA GLU A 99 -3.67 20.16 0.22
C GLU A 99 -2.54 19.27 0.76
N GLY A 100 -2.71 18.72 1.97
CA GLY A 100 -1.75 17.82 2.58
C GLY A 100 -1.58 16.50 1.83
N ILE A 101 -2.66 15.93 1.31
CA ILE A 101 -2.60 14.72 0.47
C ILE A 101 -1.88 15.01 -0.84
N ILE A 102 -2.20 16.12 -1.50
CA ILE A 102 -1.55 16.52 -2.74
C ILE A 102 -0.04 16.74 -2.50
N SER A 103 0.31 17.46 -1.46
CA SER A 103 1.71 17.70 -1.08
C SER A 103 2.48 16.39 -0.85
N SER A 104 1.89 15.43 -0.16
CA SER A 104 2.49 14.12 0.03
C SER A 104 2.64 13.36 -1.27
N LEU A 105 1.60 13.33 -2.12
CA LEU A 105 1.65 12.64 -3.41
C LEU A 105 2.75 13.19 -4.32
N THR A 106 3.01 14.50 -4.33
CA THR A 106 4.08 15.11 -5.15
C THR A 106 5.49 14.67 -4.77
N SER A 107 5.65 14.10 -3.57
CA SER A 107 6.93 13.61 -3.05
C SER A 107 7.14 12.11 -3.28
N MET A 108 6.18 11.41 -3.88
CA MET A 108 6.27 9.98 -4.18
C MET A 108 7.00 9.73 -5.49
N ASP A 109 7.72 8.60 -5.56
CA ASP A 109 8.28 8.12 -6.83
C ASP A 109 7.22 7.38 -7.66
N TYR A 110 6.36 6.58 -7.01
CA TYR A 110 5.29 5.81 -7.65
C TYR A 110 4.01 5.87 -6.83
N ILE A 111 2.89 5.88 -7.54
CA ILE A 111 1.55 5.85 -6.94
C ILE A 111 0.84 4.58 -7.42
N PHE A 112 0.35 3.76 -6.49
CA PHE A 112 -0.41 2.56 -6.78
C PHE A 112 -1.84 2.71 -6.28
N THR A 113 -2.80 2.59 -7.20
CA THR A 113 -4.23 2.73 -6.88
C THR A 113 -4.92 1.37 -7.05
N PRO A 114 -5.37 0.73 -5.96
CA PRO A 114 -6.17 -0.48 -6.05
C PRO A 114 -7.55 -0.18 -6.62
N ILE A 115 -8.01 -1.04 -7.52
CA ILE A 115 -9.36 -1.02 -8.08
C ILE A 115 -10.06 -2.36 -7.84
N THR A 116 -11.36 -2.33 -7.71
CA THR A 116 -12.20 -3.54 -7.56
C THR A 116 -13.28 -3.57 -8.61
N ALA A 117 -13.92 -4.73 -8.83
CA ALA A 117 -15.04 -4.85 -9.77
C ALA A 117 -16.36 -4.25 -9.25
N ASP A 118 -16.36 -3.65 -8.07
CA ASP A 118 -17.48 -2.84 -7.59
C ASP A 118 -17.54 -1.53 -8.36
N ARG A 119 -18.71 -1.23 -8.95
CA ARG A 119 -18.88 -0.07 -9.84
C ARG A 119 -18.61 1.25 -9.12
N VAL A 120 -19.09 1.43 -7.90
CA VAL A 120 -18.96 2.69 -7.16
C VAL A 120 -17.50 2.92 -6.76
N VAL A 121 -16.85 1.87 -6.27
CA VAL A 121 -15.42 1.90 -5.91
C VAL A 121 -14.57 2.17 -7.15
N LEU A 122 -14.88 1.52 -8.27
CA LEU A 122 -14.14 1.72 -9.51
C LEU A 122 -14.27 3.15 -10.04
N GLU A 123 -15.49 3.69 -10.12
CA GLU A 123 -15.73 5.06 -10.59
C GLU A 123 -14.97 6.09 -9.75
N SER A 124 -14.98 5.93 -8.42
CA SER A 124 -14.23 6.82 -7.52
C SER A 124 -12.71 6.67 -7.68
N SER A 125 -12.21 5.44 -7.80
CA SER A 125 -10.78 5.17 -8.00
C SER A 125 -10.28 5.68 -9.35
N LEU A 126 -11.07 5.57 -10.41
CA LEU A 126 -10.73 6.12 -11.74
C LEU A 126 -10.73 7.65 -11.72
N SER A 127 -11.70 8.27 -11.07
CA SER A 127 -11.74 9.74 -10.91
C SER A 127 -10.50 10.24 -10.17
N PHE A 128 -10.11 9.58 -9.06
CA PHE A 128 -8.87 9.86 -8.35
C PHE A 128 -7.65 9.71 -9.26
N ALA A 129 -7.52 8.57 -9.94
CA ALA A 129 -6.38 8.27 -10.80
C ALA A 129 -6.25 9.27 -11.96
N MET A 130 -7.36 9.67 -12.60
CA MET A 130 -7.37 10.68 -13.64
C MET A 130 -6.89 12.05 -13.11
N THR A 131 -7.39 12.45 -11.94
CA THR A 131 -7.00 13.71 -11.31
C THR A 131 -5.51 13.72 -11.00
N VAL A 132 -4.99 12.68 -10.35
CA VAL A 132 -3.57 12.54 -10.03
C VAL A 132 -2.70 12.46 -11.29
N ASN A 133 -3.11 11.68 -12.28
CA ASN A 133 -2.37 11.57 -13.54
C ASN A 133 -2.25 12.92 -14.23
N ASN A 134 -3.35 13.66 -14.35
CA ASN A 134 -3.38 14.92 -15.08
C ASN A 134 -2.68 16.07 -14.33
N LEU A 135 -2.82 16.13 -13.02
CA LEU A 135 -2.27 17.22 -12.22
C LEU A 135 -0.81 16.99 -11.81
N LEU A 136 -0.42 15.76 -11.56
CA LEU A 136 0.86 15.44 -10.95
C LEU A 136 1.79 14.66 -11.90
N VAL A 137 1.33 13.52 -12.45
CA VAL A 137 2.20 12.63 -13.23
C VAL A 137 2.60 13.26 -14.57
N GLN A 138 1.68 13.99 -15.22
CA GLN A 138 1.96 14.70 -16.49
C GLN A 138 2.74 16.00 -16.28
N ASN A 139 3.00 16.38 -15.04
CA ASN A 139 3.72 17.60 -14.72
C ASN A 139 5.20 17.27 -14.40
N GLU A 140 6.09 17.62 -15.31
CA GLU A 140 7.55 17.35 -15.23
C GLU A 140 8.25 18.02 -14.03
N VAL A 141 7.55 18.90 -13.30
CA VAL A 141 8.08 19.52 -12.06
C VAL A 141 8.19 18.50 -10.92
N TYR A 142 7.34 17.46 -10.93
CA TYR A 142 7.31 16.46 -9.87
C TYR A 142 8.15 15.23 -10.24
N ARG A 143 8.67 14.54 -9.20
CA ARG A 143 9.51 13.34 -9.36
C ARG A 143 8.72 12.07 -9.64
N ILE A 144 7.40 12.13 -9.73
CA ILE A 144 6.53 10.97 -9.89
C ILE A 144 6.85 10.26 -11.21
N GLN A 145 7.35 9.05 -11.13
CA GLN A 145 7.72 8.23 -12.29
C GLN A 145 6.50 7.53 -12.89
N GLY A 146 5.43 7.35 -12.13
CA GLY A 146 4.20 6.78 -12.64
C GLY A 146 3.11 6.56 -11.59
N LEU A 147 1.88 6.49 -12.11
CA LEU A 147 0.71 6.00 -11.40
C LEU A 147 0.33 4.66 -12.03
N HIS A 148 0.01 3.67 -11.21
CA HIS A 148 -0.37 2.35 -11.68
C HIS A 148 -1.65 1.88 -11.00
N LEU A 149 -2.64 1.54 -11.80
CA LEU A 149 -3.84 0.83 -11.34
C LEU A 149 -3.54 -0.67 -11.24
N PHE A 150 -4.15 -1.35 -10.29
CA PHE A 150 -4.13 -2.81 -10.23
C PHE A 150 -5.43 -3.37 -9.66
N TRP A 151 -5.86 -4.50 -10.21
CA TRP A 151 -7.01 -5.21 -9.69
C TRP A 151 -6.73 -5.80 -8.32
N ASN A 152 -7.57 -5.47 -7.36
CA ASN A 152 -7.56 -5.99 -5.99
C ASN A 152 -8.84 -6.78 -5.71
N GLN A 153 -8.75 -7.79 -4.87
CA GLN A 153 -9.87 -8.63 -4.46
C GLN A 153 -10.58 -9.31 -5.66
N VAL A 154 -9.82 -9.76 -6.64
CA VAL A 154 -10.38 -10.45 -7.81
C VAL A 154 -10.94 -11.81 -7.42
N ASP A 155 -12.25 -12.02 -7.60
CA ASP A 155 -12.87 -13.34 -7.44
C ASP A 155 -12.67 -14.16 -8.73
N GLY A 156 -11.84 -15.18 -8.65
CA GLY A 156 -11.56 -16.04 -9.80
C GLY A 156 -12.76 -16.87 -10.31
N ARG A 157 -13.90 -16.83 -9.60
CA ARG A 157 -15.16 -17.45 -10.02
C ARG A 157 -16.01 -16.53 -10.88
N GLU A 158 -15.78 -15.24 -10.82
CA GLU A 158 -16.44 -14.27 -11.68
C GLU A 158 -15.89 -14.36 -13.10
N LYS A 159 -16.58 -15.13 -13.94
CA LYS A 159 -16.34 -15.19 -15.39
C LYS A 159 -17.11 -14.05 -16.06
N THR A 160 -16.68 -12.83 -15.92
CA THR A 160 -17.47 -11.74 -16.46
C THR A 160 -16.73 -10.95 -17.52
N ASP A 161 -17.48 -10.61 -18.56
CA ASP A 161 -17.15 -9.54 -19.49
C ASP A 161 -16.91 -8.20 -18.76
N LEU A 162 -17.27 -8.12 -17.47
CA LEU A 162 -17.17 -6.93 -16.64
C LEU A 162 -15.72 -6.42 -16.55
N TYR A 163 -14.78 -7.30 -16.21
CA TYR A 163 -13.36 -6.92 -16.17
C TYR A 163 -12.88 -6.41 -17.52
N ARG A 164 -13.27 -7.10 -18.62
CA ARG A 164 -12.90 -6.71 -19.98
C ARG A 164 -13.49 -5.33 -20.35
N ILE A 165 -14.73 -5.07 -19.98
CA ILE A 165 -15.38 -3.77 -20.23
C ILE A 165 -14.61 -2.67 -19.47
N TYR A 166 -14.30 -2.88 -18.21
CA TYR A 166 -13.58 -1.92 -17.40
C TYR A 166 -12.13 -1.71 -17.87
N GLU A 167 -11.44 -2.78 -18.29
CA GLU A 167 -10.08 -2.67 -18.85
C GLU A 167 -10.08 -1.87 -20.17
N ASN A 168 -11.08 -2.02 -21.01
CA ASN A 168 -11.25 -1.20 -22.20
C ASN A 168 -11.44 0.28 -21.83
N THR A 169 -12.31 0.56 -20.85
CA THR A 169 -12.53 1.94 -20.37
C THR A 169 -11.26 2.54 -19.78
N ILE A 170 -10.51 1.79 -18.97
CA ILE A 170 -9.23 2.22 -18.42
C ILE A 170 -8.22 2.51 -19.54
N GLY A 171 -8.21 1.68 -20.60
CA GLY A 171 -7.38 1.88 -21.77
C GLY A 171 -7.76 3.15 -22.57
N GLU A 172 -9.05 3.43 -22.73
CA GLU A 172 -9.55 4.67 -23.35
C GLU A 172 -9.14 5.92 -22.56
N LEU A 173 -9.11 5.81 -21.22
CA LEU A 173 -8.63 6.86 -20.32
C LEU A 173 -7.10 6.98 -20.30
N LYS A 174 -6.38 6.09 -20.99
CA LYS A 174 -4.91 6.02 -21.04
C LYS A 174 -4.27 5.90 -19.64
N LEU A 175 -4.95 5.26 -18.71
CA LEU A 175 -4.42 5.00 -17.38
C LEU A 175 -3.63 3.69 -17.37
N PRO A 176 -2.43 3.65 -16.77
CA PRO A 176 -1.62 2.44 -16.72
C PRO A 176 -2.23 1.39 -15.79
N LEU A 177 -2.63 0.26 -16.35
CA LEU A 177 -3.15 -0.89 -15.62
C LEU A 177 -2.10 -2.01 -15.56
N MET A 178 -1.80 -2.50 -14.37
CA MET A 178 -0.89 -3.62 -14.18
C MET A 178 -1.53 -4.93 -14.69
N LYS A 179 -0.71 -5.79 -15.29
CA LYS A 179 -1.15 -7.13 -15.75
C LYS A 179 -1.41 -8.11 -14.62
N THR A 180 -0.82 -7.86 -13.46
CA THR A 180 -0.95 -8.67 -12.26
C THR A 180 -2.06 -8.12 -11.37
N PHE A 181 -2.69 -9.01 -10.61
CA PHE A 181 -3.79 -8.67 -9.70
C PHE A 181 -3.63 -9.37 -8.35
N ILE A 182 -4.34 -8.89 -7.34
CA ILE A 182 -4.44 -9.53 -6.02
C ILE A 182 -5.80 -10.23 -5.94
N PRO A 183 -5.82 -11.58 -5.78
CA PRO A 183 -7.07 -12.32 -5.71
C PRO A 183 -7.79 -12.12 -4.36
N ASP A 184 -9.11 -12.25 -4.33
CA ASP A 184 -9.84 -12.41 -3.07
C ASP A 184 -9.59 -13.82 -2.53
N THR A 185 -8.93 -13.91 -1.40
CA THR A 185 -8.66 -15.17 -0.73
C THR A 185 -8.84 -15.06 0.77
N LYS A 186 -9.49 -16.07 1.34
CA LYS A 186 -9.63 -16.20 2.79
C LYS A 186 -8.28 -16.30 3.52
N ARG A 187 -7.22 -16.67 2.80
CA ARG A 187 -5.87 -16.79 3.36
C ARG A 187 -5.37 -15.43 3.86
N TYR A 188 -5.51 -14.38 3.06
CA TYR A 188 -5.09 -13.02 3.45
C TYR A 188 -5.84 -12.46 4.66
N LYS A 189 -7.05 -13.01 4.94
CA LYS A 189 -7.85 -12.60 6.10
C LYS A 189 -7.45 -13.32 7.40
N LYS A 190 -6.62 -14.36 7.32
CA LYS A 190 -6.23 -15.23 8.45
C LYS A 190 -4.78 -15.11 8.86
N GLU A 191 -3.93 -14.57 8.00
CA GLU A 191 -2.51 -14.46 8.28
C GLU A 191 -2.21 -13.17 9.06
N LEU A 192 -1.18 -13.24 9.90
CA LEU A 192 -0.67 -12.09 10.65
C LEU A 192 0.18 -11.20 9.73
N SER A 193 0.20 -9.93 10.03
CA SER A 193 0.94 -8.91 9.25
C SER A 193 2.45 -8.88 9.59
#